data_7198acb034262a5c5fa13ea2d9e773fc
#
_entry.id   7198acb034262a5c5fa13ea2d9e773fc
#
_cell.length_a   1.000
_cell.length_b   1.000
_cell.length_c   1.000
_cell.angle_alpha   90.00
_cell.angle_beta   90.00
_cell.angle_gamma   90.00
#
_symmetry.space_group_name_H-M   'P 1'
#
loop_
_entity.id
_entity.type
_entity.pdbx_description
1 polymer ?
#
loop_
_entity_poly.entity_id
_entity_poly.type
_entity_poly.pdbx_seq_one_letter_code
_entity_poly.pdbx_strand_id
1 'polypeptide(L)'
;FGAFVALATMISSCGSKDDETPEPPQKTVELIGAWQMESSTIDGKPKTVSECTLKETIVFTEKTIELLSFKKRNGNCGYEKQELLPYTLSGNTFTTKNGTTTFTITEGKLVIEGAYIDVDGNKKPSTTTYKRITEKELAALRAMEYKAP
;
A
#
# COMPACT_ATOMS: atom_id res chain seq x y z
N PHE A 1 62.21 -22.07 18.76
CA PHE A 1 60.92 -22.30 19.34
C PHE A 1 59.88 -21.49 18.58
N GLY A 2 58.95 -22.19 17.96
CA GLY A 2 58.11 -21.74 16.88
C GLY A 2 57.17 -20.58 17.22
N ALA A 3 57.24 -19.57 16.41
CA ALA A 3 56.24 -18.55 16.32
C ALA A 3 55.21 -19.00 15.26
N PHE A 4 54.05 -19.36 15.68
CA PHE A 4 52.90 -19.56 14.79
C PHE A 4 52.36 -18.18 14.44
N VAL A 5 52.67 -17.73 13.23
CA VAL A 5 51.98 -16.63 12.64
C VAL A 5 50.67 -17.15 12.10
N ALA A 6 49.61 -16.88 12.79
CA ALA A 6 48.26 -17.12 12.27
C ALA A 6 48.00 -16.07 11.22
N LEU A 7 48.07 -16.46 9.96
CA LEU A 7 47.63 -15.65 8.84
C LEU A 7 46.11 -15.67 8.87
N ALA A 8 45.50 -14.63 9.43
CA ALA A 8 44.08 -14.40 9.27
C ALA A 8 43.87 -13.95 7.80
N THR A 9 43.50 -14.88 6.97
CA THR A 9 42.96 -14.55 5.66
C THR A 9 41.63 -13.85 5.86
N MET A 10 41.64 -12.56 5.80
CA MET A 10 40.46 -11.78 5.60
C MET A 10 39.91 -12.17 4.25
N ILE A 11 38.95 -13.07 4.25
CA ILE A 11 38.13 -13.28 3.07
C ILE A 11 37.27 -12.02 2.95
N SER A 12 37.79 -11.03 2.26
CA SER A 12 36.97 -9.95 1.75
C SER A 12 36.02 -10.56 0.75
N SER A 13 34.87 -10.98 1.22
CA SER A 13 33.79 -11.33 0.33
C SER A 13 33.19 -10.02 -0.21
N CYS A 14 33.93 -9.40 -1.11
CA CYS A 14 33.30 -8.53 -2.07
C CYS A 14 32.51 -9.45 -2.98
N GLY A 15 31.32 -9.83 -2.56
CA GLY A 15 30.41 -10.49 -3.45
C GLY A 15 30.25 -9.62 -4.69
N SER A 16 30.54 -10.17 -5.84
CA SER A 16 30.27 -9.52 -7.10
C SER A 16 28.78 -9.23 -7.15
N LYS A 17 28.41 -7.99 -6.90
CA LYS A 17 27.01 -7.53 -6.94
C LYS A 17 26.45 -7.49 -8.35
N ASP A 18 27.24 -7.84 -9.35
CA ASP A 18 26.91 -7.66 -10.76
C ASP A 18 26.01 -8.76 -11.30
N ASP A 19 25.94 -9.92 -10.62
CA ASP A 19 25.19 -11.09 -11.12
C ASP A 19 23.94 -11.42 -10.29
N GLU A 20 23.67 -10.70 -9.21
CA GLU A 20 22.50 -10.94 -8.40
C GLU A 20 21.40 -9.93 -8.71
N THR A 21 20.20 -10.43 -9.01
CA THR A 21 19.00 -9.61 -9.04
C THR A 21 18.80 -9.02 -7.64
N PRO A 22 18.78 -7.68 -7.48
CA PRO A 22 18.59 -7.08 -6.17
C PRO A 22 17.26 -7.53 -5.57
N GLU A 23 17.30 -8.00 -4.32
CA GLU A 23 16.08 -8.30 -3.58
C GLU A 23 15.22 -7.04 -3.45
N PRO A 24 13.87 -7.18 -3.51
CA PRO A 24 12.98 -6.04 -3.27
C PRO A 24 13.29 -5.42 -1.91
N PRO A 25 13.24 -4.09 -1.78
CA PRO A 25 13.35 -3.44 -0.47
C PRO A 25 12.36 -4.03 0.52
N GLN A 26 12.73 -4.14 1.78
CA GLN A 26 11.88 -4.69 2.85
C GLN A 26 10.49 -4.04 2.87
N LYS A 27 10.41 -2.73 2.69
CA LYS A 27 9.12 -2.00 2.64
C LYS A 27 8.24 -2.42 1.47
N THR A 28 8.83 -2.76 0.33
CA THR A 28 8.06 -3.29 -0.81
C THR A 28 7.40 -4.60 -0.44
N VAL A 29 8.14 -5.51 0.20
CA VAL A 29 7.61 -6.81 0.65
C VAL A 29 6.48 -6.62 1.65
N GLU A 30 6.64 -5.71 2.62
CA GLU A 30 5.61 -5.40 3.60
C GLU A 30 4.37 -4.79 2.98
N LEU A 31 4.53 -4.00 1.92
CA LEU A 31 3.43 -3.31 1.25
C LEU A 31 2.61 -4.25 0.35
N ILE A 32 3.26 -5.25 -0.25
CA ILE A 32 2.59 -6.18 -1.16
C ILE A 32 1.43 -6.91 -0.47
N GLY A 33 0.28 -6.94 -1.13
CA GLY A 33 -0.92 -7.59 -0.65
C GLY A 33 -2.14 -6.69 -0.76
N ALA A 34 -3.23 -7.11 -0.15
CA ALA A 34 -4.50 -6.39 -0.16
C ALA A 34 -4.76 -5.74 1.19
N TRP A 35 -5.21 -4.50 1.12
CA TRP A 35 -5.45 -3.64 2.27
C TRP A 35 -6.83 -3.00 2.16
N GLN A 36 -7.69 -3.25 3.14
CA GLN A 36 -9.04 -2.71 3.18
C GLN A 36 -9.14 -1.55 4.17
N MET A 37 -9.86 -0.50 3.78
CA MET A 37 -10.09 0.66 4.66
C MET A 37 -10.70 0.25 5.99
N GLU A 38 -10.16 0.74 7.07
CA GLU A 38 -10.66 0.53 8.42
C GLU A 38 -11.22 1.81 9.02
N SER A 39 -10.53 2.92 8.83
CA SER A 39 -10.95 4.22 9.36
C SER A 39 -10.30 5.37 8.60
N SER A 40 -10.86 6.56 8.76
CA SER A 40 -10.29 7.78 8.20
C SER A 40 -10.44 8.92 9.21
N THR A 41 -9.46 9.83 9.21
CA THR A 41 -9.52 11.07 10.00
C THR A 41 -9.31 12.27 9.09
N ILE A 42 -9.92 13.39 9.46
CA ILE A 42 -9.69 14.68 8.82
C ILE A 42 -9.33 15.66 9.93
N ASP A 43 -8.20 16.33 9.79
CA ASP A 43 -7.69 17.28 10.77
C ASP A 43 -7.61 16.68 12.18
N GLY A 44 -7.17 15.41 12.26
CA GLY A 44 -7.04 14.65 13.50
C GLY A 44 -8.34 14.14 14.09
N LYS A 45 -9.50 14.43 13.47
CA LYS A 45 -10.83 14.02 13.97
C LYS A 45 -11.36 12.83 13.17
N PRO A 46 -11.99 11.84 13.85
CA PRO A 46 -12.62 10.73 13.13
C PRO A 46 -13.64 11.22 12.11
N LYS A 47 -13.56 10.65 10.90
CA LYS A 47 -14.55 10.85 9.84
C LYS A 47 -15.51 9.68 9.82
N THR A 48 -16.81 9.96 9.78
CA THR A 48 -17.81 8.92 9.56
C THR A 48 -17.75 8.44 8.13
N VAL A 49 -17.53 7.14 7.94
CA VAL A 49 -17.44 6.52 6.61
C VAL A 49 -18.55 5.48 6.50
N SER A 50 -19.25 5.46 5.37
CA SER A 50 -20.32 4.47 5.13
C SER A 50 -19.74 3.06 5.05
N GLU A 51 -20.56 2.06 5.39
CA GLU A 51 -20.16 0.66 5.29
C GLU A 51 -19.73 0.26 3.88
N CYS A 52 -20.35 0.83 2.86
CA CYS A 52 -19.95 0.59 1.49
C CYS A 52 -18.56 1.16 1.20
N THR A 53 -18.28 2.40 1.59
CA THR A 53 -16.99 3.04 1.40
C THR A 53 -15.88 2.34 2.21
N LEU A 54 -16.19 1.77 3.37
CA LEU A 54 -15.24 1.00 4.17
C LEU A 54 -14.77 -0.29 3.48
N LYS A 55 -15.40 -0.69 2.40
CA LYS A 55 -14.93 -1.81 1.58
C LYS A 55 -13.80 -1.41 0.63
N GLU A 56 -13.49 -0.12 0.52
CA GLU A 56 -12.38 0.35 -0.31
C GLU A 56 -11.12 -0.45 -0.03
N THR A 57 -10.52 -0.97 -1.09
CA THR A 57 -9.39 -1.88 -1.00
C THR A 57 -8.30 -1.46 -1.98
N ILE A 58 -7.07 -1.49 -1.51
CA ILE A 58 -5.88 -1.23 -2.32
C ILE A 58 -5.11 -2.54 -2.41
N VAL A 59 -4.80 -2.98 -3.62
CA VAL A 59 -3.99 -4.18 -3.84
C VAL A 59 -2.65 -3.76 -4.43
N PHE A 60 -1.57 -4.03 -3.68
CA PHE A 60 -0.21 -3.77 -4.14
C PHE A 60 0.44 -5.06 -4.64
N THR A 61 0.94 -5.02 -5.85
CA THR A 61 1.92 -6.00 -6.35
C THR A 61 3.31 -5.37 -6.27
N GLU A 62 4.33 -6.01 -6.78
CA GLU A 62 5.68 -5.42 -6.84
C GLU A 62 5.74 -4.15 -7.70
N LYS A 63 4.87 -4.03 -8.69
CA LYS A 63 4.96 -2.98 -9.71
C LYS A 63 3.68 -2.17 -9.89
N THR A 64 2.55 -2.67 -9.42
CA THR A 64 1.24 -2.05 -9.71
C THR A 64 0.38 -1.92 -8.48
N ILE A 65 -0.52 -0.94 -8.55
CA ILE A 65 -1.58 -0.72 -7.57
C ILE A 65 -2.92 -0.91 -8.27
N GLU A 66 -3.80 -1.67 -7.63
CA GLU A 66 -5.20 -1.78 -8.04
C GLU A 66 -6.07 -1.18 -6.94
N LEU A 67 -6.98 -0.29 -7.31
CA LEU A 67 -7.91 0.33 -6.37
C LEU A 67 -9.32 -0.20 -6.61
N LEU A 68 -9.93 -0.79 -5.58
CA LEU A 68 -11.33 -1.17 -5.55
C LEU A 68 -12.08 -0.08 -4.77
N SER A 69 -12.69 0.86 -5.49
CA SER A 69 -13.40 1.99 -4.89
C SER A 69 -14.90 1.71 -4.88
N PHE A 70 -15.44 1.45 -3.71
CA PHE A 70 -16.83 1.01 -3.53
C PHE A 70 -17.78 2.19 -3.40
N LYS A 71 -18.90 2.10 -4.07
CA LYS A 71 -20.00 3.08 -4.01
C LYS A 71 -21.36 2.37 -4.09
N LYS A 72 -22.38 3.05 -3.60
CA LYS A 72 -23.76 2.58 -3.79
C LYS A 72 -24.30 3.04 -5.14
N ARG A 73 -24.93 2.11 -5.82
CA ARG A 73 -25.63 2.33 -7.07
C ARG A 73 -26.98 1.63 -6.98
N ASN A 74 -28.08 2.38 -7.02
CA ASN A 74 -29.44 1.83 -6.85
C ASN A 74 -29.60 0.99 -5.56
N GLY A 75 -28.99 1.47 -4.46
CA GLY A 75 -29.02 0.77 -3.17
C GLY A 75 -28.03 -0.37 -3.01
N ASN A 76 -27.34 -0.78 -4.06
CA ASN A 76 -26.37 -1.87 -4.05
C ASN A 76 -24.94 -1.35 -3.95
N CYS A 77 -24.15 -1.92 -3.04
CA CYS A 77 -22.73 -1.62 -2.90
C CYS A 77 -21.90 -2.45 -3.88
N GLY A 78 -21.04 -1.79 -4.63
CA GLY A 78 -20.13 -2.44 -5.55
C GLY A 78 -19.03 -1.50 -6.01
N TYR A 79 -18.15 -1.99 -6.86
CA TYR A 79 -17.08 -1.19 -7.44
C TYR A 79 -17.00 -1.35 -8.95
N GLU A 80 -16.43 -0.36 -9.61
CA GLU A 80 -16.07 -0.45 -11.02
C GLU A 80 -14.59 -0.77 -11.14
N LYS A 81 -14.27 -1.73 -12.01
CA LYS A 81 -12.88 -2.08 -12.28
C LYS A 81 -12.14 -0.88 -12.86
N GLN A 82 -11.02 -0.55 -12.26
CA GLN A 82 -10.16 0.54 -12.70
C GLN A 82 -8.88 0.00 -13.31
N GLU A 83 -8.18 0.86 -14.04
CA GLU A 83 -6.88 0.55 -14.62
C GLU A 83 -5.85 0.30 -13.51
N LEU A 84 -4.99 -0.69 -13.70
CA LEU A 84 -3.83 -0.89 -12.84
C LEU A 84 -2.86 0.29 -12.99
N LEU A 85 -2.40 0.81 -11.85
CA LEU A 85 -1.46 1.92 -11.82
C LEU A 85 -0.05 1.41 -11.53
N PRO A 86 0.90 1.59 -12.45
CA PRO A 86 2.30 1.38 -12.12
C PRO A 86 2.75 2.35 -11.04
N TYR A 87 3.59 1.89 -10.12
CA TYR A 87 4.15 2.74 -9.08
C TYR A 87 5.64 2.48 -8.86
N THR A 88 6.31 3.46 -8.29
CA THR A 88 7.67 3.34 -7.78
C THR A 88 7.68 3.65 -6.30
N LEU A 89 8.57 2.99 -5.58
CA LEU A 89 8.70 3.14 -4.13
C LEU A 89 10.02 3.83 -3.79
N SER A 90 9.95 4.83 -2.92
CA SER A 90 11.13 5.51 -2.37
C SER A 90 10.90 5.78 -0.89
N GLY A 91 11.60 5.04 -0.02
CA GLY A 91 11.44 5.18 1.43
C GLY A 91 10.01 4.91 1.87
N ASN A 92 9.35 5.91 2.43
CA ASN A 92 7.97 5.87 2.89
C ASN A 92 6.99 6.56 1.92
N THR A 93 7.37 6.69 0.65
CA THR A 93 6.50 7.26 -0.38
C THR A 93 6.38 6.32 -1.56
N PHE A 94 5.22 6.31 -2.19
CA PHE A 94 5.05 5.69 -3.49
C PHE A 94 4.52 6.73 -4.48
N THR A 95 4.96 6.61 -5.71
CA THR A 95 4.64 7.55 -6.79
C THR A 95 3.96 6.82 -7.94
N THR A 96 2.83 7.38 -8.38
CA THR A 96 2.10 6.95 -9.57
C THR A 96 2.01 8.13 -10.55
N LYS A 97 1.40 7.92 -11.70
CA LYS A 97 1.09 9.02 -12.64
C LYS A 97 0.23 10.13 -12.00
N ASN A 98 -0.47 9.82 -10.91
CA ASN A 98 -1.36 10.75 -10.21
C ASN A 98 -0.67 11.54 -9.09
N GLY A 99 0.57 11.24 -8.79
CA GLY A 99 1.36 11.95 -7.77
C GLY A 99 2.03 11.02 -6.76
N THR A 100 2.58 11.63 -5.73
CA THR A 100 3.32 10.95 -4.67
C THR A 100 2.48 10.89 -3.40
N THR A 101 2.48 9.73 -2.76
CA THR A 101 1.73 9.46 -1.54
C THR A 101 2.68 8.99 -0.44
N THR A 102 2.52 9.56 0.75
CA THR A 102 3.27 9.15 1.95
C THR A 102 2.47 8.09 2.70
N PHE A 103 3.17 7.04 3.13
CA PHE A 103 2.56 5.95 3.90
C PHE A 103 3.46 5.51 5.04
N THR A 104 2.86 4.81 5.99
CA THR A 104 3.56 4.13 7.08
C THR A 104 2.90 2.76 7.30
N ILE A 105 3.70 1.74 7.57
CA ILE A 105 3.17 0.45 8.03
C ILE A 105 3.55 0.32 9.50
N THR A 106 2.57 0.28 10.36
CA THR A 106 2.75 0.21 11.80
C THR A 106 1.72 -0.73 12.42
N GLU A 107 2.17 -1.61 13.31
CA GLU A 107 1.30 -2.58 13.98
C GLU A 107 0.46 -3.43 13.01
N GLY A 108 1.03 -3.77 11.85
CA GLY A 108 0.33 -4.55 10.82
C GLY A 108 -0.73 -3.78 10.04
N LYS A 109 -0.75 -2.46 10.14
CA LYS A 109 -1.70 -1.60 9.43
C LYS A 109 -0.98 -0.65 8.49
N LEU A 110 -1.61 -0.37 7.35
CA LEU A 110 -1.15 0.62 6.38
C LEU A 110 -1.84 1.95 6.67
N VAL A 111 -1.06 2.98 6.91
CA VAL A 111 -1.55 4.34 7.16
C VAL A 111 -1.13 5.22 6.00
N ILE A 112 -2.10 5.79 5.31
CA ILE A 112 -1.86 6.70 4.18
C ILE A 112 -2.22 8.11 4.59
N GLU A 113 -1.28 9.02 4.38
CA GLU A 113 -1.48 10.45 4.60
C GLU A 113 -1.94 11.11 3.30
N GLY A 114 -2.90 11.99 3.41
CA GLY A 114 -3.44 12.71 2.28
C GLY A 114 -3.98 14.07 2.67
N ALA A 115 -4.78 14.64 1.79
CA ALA A 115 -5.41 15.92 2.02
C ALA A 115 -6.89 15.87 1.65
N TYR A 116 -7.70 16.50 2.46
CA TYR A 116 -9.12 16.70 2.24
C TYR A 116 -9.36 18.17 1.90
N ILE A 117 -10.13 18.43 0.87
CA ILE A 117 -10.56 19.79 0.51
C ILE A 117 -11.99 19.95 0.98
N ASP A 118 -12.22 20.88 1.90
CA ASP A 118 -13.56 21.15 2.41
C ASP A 118 -14.41 21.97 1.40
N VAL A 119 -15.67 22.19 1.75
CA VAL A 119 -16.61 22.93 0.88
C VAL A 119 -16.21 24.37 0.61
N ASP A 120 -15.38 24.94 1.48
CA ASP A 120 -14.85 26.31 1.33
C ASP A 120 -13.52 26.34 0.58
N GLY A 121 -13.04 25.19 0.12
CA GLY A 121 -11.78 25.07 -0.61
C GLY A 121 -10.54 24.97 0.27
N ASN A 122 -10.68 24.87 1.58
CA ASN A 122 -9.57 24.75 2.51
C ASN A 122 -9.01 23.32 2.51
N LYS A 123 -7.68 23.23 2.45
CA LYS A 123 -6.97 21.95 2.49
C LYS A 123 -6.73 21.55 3.95
N LYS A 124 -7.21 20.37 4.32
CA LYS A 124 -7.01 19.79 5.65
C LYS A 124 -6.25 18.47 5.55
N PRO A 125 -5.36 18.17 6.50
CA PRO A 125 -4.68 16.88 6.49
C PRO A 125 -5.69 15.75 6.73
N SER A 126 -5.55 14.67 6.01
CA SER A 126 -6.34 13.46 6.21
C SER A 126 -5.43 12.25 6.41
N THR A 127 -5.90 11.29 7.19
CA THR A 127 -5.19 10.04 7.43
C THR A 127 -6.17 8.90 7.27
N THR A 128 -5.84 7.94 6.43
CA THR A 128 -6.66 6.75 6.22
C THR A 128 -5.88 5.52 6.64
N THR A 129 -6.48 4.71 7.49
CA THR A 129 -5.90 3.47 8.00
C THR A 129 -6.54 2.28 7.30
N TYR A 130 -5.71 1.38 6.82
CA TYR A 130 -6.10 0.16 6.13
C TYR A 130 -5.60 -1.05 6.91
N LYS A 131 -6.41 -2.09 6.99
CA LYS A 131 -6.03 -3.39 7.54
C LYS A 131 -5.72 -4.37 6.43
N ARG A 132 -4.77 -5.26 6.67
CA ARG A 132 -4.47 -6.35 5.72
C ARG A 132 -5.63 -7.33 5.68
N ILE A 133 -5.99 -7.76 4.48
CA ILE A 133 -7.04 -8.78 4.27
C ILE A 133 -6.45 -10.00 3.57
N THR A 134 -7.14 -11.13 3.71
CA THR A 134 -6.76 -12.39 3.10
C THR A 134 -7.19 -12.46 1.64
N GLU A 135 -6.60 -13.39 0.88
CA GLU A 135 -7.02 -13.65 -0.49
C GLU A 135 -8.50 -14.04 -0.60
N LYS A 136 -9.00 -14.76 0.40
CA LYS A 136 -10.42 -15.13 0.47
C LYS A 136 -11.32 -13.91 0.64
N GLU A 137 -10.94 -12.99 1.52
CA GLU A 137 -11.67 -11.73 1.72
C GLU A 137 -11.61 -10.86 0.47
N LEU A 138 -10.45 -10.79 -0.18
CA LEU A 138 -10.30 -10.07 -1.44
C LEU A 138 -11.18 -10.66 -2.54
N ALA A 139 -11.24 -11.97 -2.66
CA ALA A 139 -12.10 -12.63 -3.64
C ALA A 139 -13.58 -12.31 -3.42
N ALA A 140 -14.03 -12.23 -2.17
CA ALA A 140 -15.40 -11.83 -1.84
C ALA A 140 -15.70 -10.38 -2.27
N LEU A 141 -14.73 -9.47 -2.10
CA LEU A 141 -14.85 -8.08 -2.54
C LEU A 141 -14.86 -7.98 -4.07
N ARG A 142 -14.03 -8.75 -4.76
CA ARG A 142 -14.00 -8.78 -6.24
C ARG A 142 -15.31 -9.28 -6.83
N ALA A 143 -16.03 -10.14 -6.13
CA ALA A 143 -17.35 -10.61 -6.56
C ALA A 143 -18.42 -9.49 -6.58
N MET A 144 -18.12 -8.35 -5.96
CA MET A 144 -19.00 -7.17 -5.92
C MET A 144 -18.75 -6.19 -7.07
N GLU A 145 -17.99 -6.56 -8.07
CA GLU A 145 -17.78 -5.74 -9.26
C GLU A 145 -19.09 -5.50 -9.99
N TYR A 146 -19.37 -4.25 -10.32
CA TYR A 146 -20.51 -3.92 -11.18
C TYR A 146 -20.26 -4.45 -12.59
N LYS A 147 -21.14 -5.28 -13.06
CA LYS A 147 -21.09 -5.77 -14.44
C LYS A 147 -21.78 -4.78 -15.35
N ALA A 148 -21.19 -4.55 -16.51
CA ALA A 148 -21.86 -3.79 -17.55
C ALA A 148 -23.16 -4.48 -17.94
N PRO A 149 -24.24 -3.72 -18.21
CA PRO A 149 -25.50 -4.31 -18.65
C PRO A 149 -25.37 -5.00 -20.01
#